data_f287c49a4339cd9ff6cd0493a77545fb
#
_entry.id   f287c49a4339cd9ff6cd0493a77545fb
#
_cell.length_a   1.000
_cell.length_b   1.000
_cell.length_c   1.000
_cell.angle_alpha   90.00
_cell.angle_beta   90.00
_cell.angle_gamma   90.00
#
_symmetry.space_group_name_H-M   'P 1'
#
loop_
_entity.id
_entity.type
_entity.pdbx_description
1 polymer ?
#
loop_
_entity_poly.entity_id
_entity_poly.type
_entity_poly.pdbx_seq_one_letter_code
_entity_poly.pdbx_strand_id
1 'polypeptide(L)'
;LKNFVYSHLEKHWSPQQISDALKQFYSFDPTMQISHESIYYHIYIQPKKEIEKLLISQLRQKRNYRGNVRRGADKRTTIKDPIRIDERPNEVDSREIPGHWEGDLILGKNRESAIGTLVERSTRFLIIVPLKKRDATSVRKAFEKAFKDIPKHLKLSLTYDNGTEMAQHGIFTKNTKIKVYFAHPYSPWERPTNENTNGLIRDYFPKGTDFNLLTKKQLSEVQNQLNQRPRKTLEYESPLNTISRLYIKQNLI
;
A
#
# COMPACT_ATOMS: atom_id res chain seq x y z
N LEU A 1 -7.76 -14.01 24.47
CA LEU A 1 -6.48 -13.42 24.15
C LEU A 1 -5.69 -14.25 23.13
N LYS A 2 -5.32 -15.50 23.44
CA LYS A 2 -4.47 -16.35 22.57
C LYS A 2 -5.03 -16.47 21.14
N ASN A 3 -6.30 -16.78 20.98
CA ASN A 3 -6.94 -16.91 19.67
C ASN A 3 -6.90 -15.59 18.88
N PHE A 4 -7.09 -14.45 19.53
CA PHE A 4 -6.96 -13.14 18.90
C PHE A 4 -5.54 -12.92 18.38
N VAL A 5 -4.51 -13.19 19.20
CA VAL A 5 -3.11 -13.03 18.82
C VAL A 5 -2.78 -13.90 17.59
N TYR A 6 -3.09 -15.20 17.64
CA TYR A 6 -2.77 -16.12 16.54
C TYR A 6 -3.50 -15.76 15.24
N SER A 7 -4.80 -15.49 15.30
CA SER A 7 -5.58 -15.12 14.11
C SER A 7 -5.09 -13.84 13.43
N HIS A 8 -4.49 -12.91 14.18
CA HIS A 8 -3.94 -11.68 13.61
C HIS A 8 -2.47 -11.84 13.16
N LEU A 9 -1.70 -12.73 13.77
CA LEU A 9 -0.40 -13.14 13.23
C LEU A 9 -0.56 -13.80 11.86
N GLU A 10 -1.55 -14.69 11.68
CA GLU A 10 -1.88 -15.29 10.38
C GLU A 10 -2.26 -14.26 9.31
N LYS A 11 -2.83 -13.13 9.72
CA LYS A 11 -3.10 -11.97 8.85
C LYS A 11 -1.87 -11.05 8.67
N HIS A 12 -0.69 -11.52 9.02
CA HIS A 12 0.58 -10.78 8.96
C HIS A 12 0.61 -9.48 9.78
N TRP A 13 -0.18 -9.35 10.85
CA TRP A 13 -0.05 -8.23 11.77
C TRP A 13 1.22 -8.39 12.61
N SER A 14 1.92 -7.28 12.86
CA SER A 14 3.05 -7.33 13.78
C SER A 14 2.58 -7.45 15.24
N PRO A 15 3.40 -8.02 16.14
CA PRO A 15 3.11 -8.06 17.58
C PRO A 15 2.73 -6.69 18.15
N GLN A 16 3.36 -5.61 17.69
CA GLN A 16 3.01 -4.25 18.10
C GLN A 16 1.59 -3.87 17.68
N GLN A 17 1.22 -4.13 16.41
CA GLN A 17 -0.14 -3.85 15.91
C GLN A 17 -1.21 -4.64 16.68
N ILE A 18 -0.91 -5.88 17.04
CA ILE A 18 -1.81 -6.73 17.81
C ILE A 18 -1.98 -6.18 19.24
N SER A 19 -0.87 -5.85 19.90
CA SER A 19 -0.88 -5.28 21.25
C SER A 19 -1.68 -3.99 21.32
N ASP A 20 -1.47 -3.07 20.36
CA ASP A 20 -2.17 -1.78 20.36
C ASP A 20 -3.65 -1.90 19.98
N ALA A 21 -3.99 -2.81 19.05
CA ALA A 21 -5.39 -3.12 18.75
C ALA A 21 -6.14 -3.69 19.95
N LEU A 22 -5.49 -4.57 20.74
CA LEU A 22 -6.08 -5.11 21.98
C LEU A 22 -6.36 -3.99 22.99
N LYS A 23 -5.46 -3.02 23.13
CA LYS A 23 -5.68 -1.85 24.00
C LYS A 23 -6.88 -1.00 23.57
N GLN A 24 -7.10 -0.86 22.26
CA GLN A 24 -8.23 -0.09 21.73
C GLN A 24 -9.56 -0.86 21.84
N PHE A 25 -9.58 -2.14 21.43
CA PHE A 25 -10.82 -2.91 21.34
C PHE A 25 -11.29 -3.44 22.70
N TYR A 26 -10.35 -3.67 23.61
CA TYR A 26 -10.61 -4.26 24.93
C TYR A 26 -10.03 -3.39 26.05
N SER A 27 -10.20 -2.06 25.95
CA SER A 27 -9.64 -1.07 26.90
C SER A 27 -10.05 -1.33 28.35
N PHE A 28 -11.24 -1.90 28.58
CA PHE A 28 -11.79 -2.18 29.90
C PHE A 28 -11.59 -3.62 30.37
N ASP A 29 -10.94 -4.49 29.58
CA ASP A 29 -10.70 -5.89 29.91
C ASP A 29 -9.20 -6.18 30.09
N PRO A 30 -8.67 -6.19 31.33
CA PRO A 30 -7.26 -6.49 31.58
C PRO A 30 -6.82 -7.88 31.11
N THR A 31 -7.74 -8.85 31.02
CA THR A 31 -7.42 -10.22 30.59
C THR A 31 -7.10 -10.29 29.09
N MET A 32 -7.51 -9.29 28.35
CA MET A 32 -7.25 -9.13 26.92
C MET A 32 -6.03 -8.23 26.63
N GLN A 33 -5.29 -7.79 27.65
CA GLN A 33 -4.10 -6.97 27.46
C GLN A 33 -2.83 -7.83 27.42
N ILE A 34 -1.94 -7.52 26.49
CA ILE A 34 -0.63 -8.17 26.36
C ILE A 34 0.37 -7.20 25.72
N SER A 35 1.62 -7.21 26.16
CA SER A 35 2.68 -6.44 25.53
C SER A 35 3.16 -7.09 24.23
N HIS A 36 3.65 -6.29 23.29
CA HIS A 36 4.24 -6.81 22.06
C HIS A 36 5.50 -7.65 22.35
N GLU A 37 6.25 -7.34 23.39
CA GLU A 37 7.41 -8.12 23.82
C GLU A 37 7.01 -9.51 24.30
N SER A 38 5.91 -9.61 25.07
CA SER A 38 5.37 -10.91 25.49
C SER A 38 4.93 -11.77 24.29
N ILE A 39 4.38 -11.14 23.25
CA ILE A 39 4.02 -11.86 22.02
C ILE A 39 5.28 -12.33 21.29
N TYR A 40 6.32 -11.48 21.16
CA TYR A 40 7.61 -11.90 20.60
C TYR A 40 8.25 -13.03 21.42
N TYR A 41 8.29 -12.88 22.74
CA TYR A 41 8.82 -13.91 23.62
C TYR A 41 8.11 -15.26 23.39
N HIS A 42 6.77 -15.24 23.31
CA HIS A 42 6.00 -16.45 23.05
C HIS A 42 6.31 -17.07 21.68
N ILE A 43 6.54 -16.26 20.63
CA ILE A 43 6.87 -16.74 19.28
C ILE A 43 8.24 -17.45 19.26
N TYR A 44 9.25 -16.89 19.93
CA TYR A 44 10.64 -17.36 19.86
C TYR A 44 10.98 -18.44 20.88
N ILE A 45 10.20 -18.60 21.97
CA ILE A 45 10.48 -19.56 23.06
C ILE A 45 9.56 -20.79 23.03
N GLN A 46 8.76 -20.95 22.00
CA GLN A 46 7.92 -22.14 21.86
C GLN A 46 8.77 -23.42 21.77
N PRO A 47 8.48 -24.47 22.60
CA PRO A 47 9.29 -25.67 22.65
C PRO A 47 9.23 -26.56 21.40
N LYS A 48 8.27 -26.33 20.50
CA LYS A 48 8.13 -27.06 19.23
C LYS A 48 8.69 -26.25 18.09
N LYS A 49 9.87 -26.62 17.59
CA LYS A 49 10.57 -25.98 16.45
C LYS A 49 9.71 -25.77 15.19
N GLU A 50 8.70 -26.61 14.98
CA GLU A 50 7.79 -26.49 13.82
C GLU A 50 6.83 -25.30 13.98
N ILE A 51 6.28 -25.10 15.18
CA ILE A 51 5.40 -23.96 15.50
C ILE A 51 6.21 -22.66 15.48
N GLU A 52 7.43 -22.67 16.04
CA GLU A 52 8.35 -21.54 15.99
C GLU A 52 8.62 -21.10 14.56
N LYS A 53 9.00 -22.03 13.67
CA LYS A 53 9.25 -21.74 12.24
C LYS A 53 8.02 -21.15 11.55
N LEU A 54 6.83 -21.69 11.82
CA LEU A 54 5.58 -21.20 11.26
C LEU A 54 5.32 -19.75 11.71
N LEU A 55 5.41 -19.47 13.01
CA LEU A 55 5.18 -18.13 13.57
C LEU A 55 6.23 -17.11 13.11
N ILE A 56 7.51 -17.49 13.06
CA ILE A 56 8.58 -16.63 12.50
C ILE A 56 8.34 -16.34 11.04
N SER A 57 7.80 -17.31 10.28
CA SER A 57 7.47 -17.10 8.86
C SER A 57 6.42 -16.01 8.62
N GLN A 58 5.58 -15.74 9.60
CA GLN A 58 4.53 -14.72 9.57
C GLN A 58 5.03 -13.33 9.98
N LEU A 59 6.23 -13.23 10.56
CA LEU A 59 6.83 -11.95 10.88
C LEU A 59 7.36 -11.26 9.62
N ARG A 60 7.13 -9.94 9.51
CA ARG A 60 7.51 -9.12 8.35
C ARG A 60 9.01 -9.07 8.08
N GLN A 61 9.85 -9.06 9.12
CA GLN A 61 11.30 -8.95 8.97
C GLN A 61 11.98 -10.33 8.94
N LYS A 62 11.96 -10.96 7.77
CA LYS A 62 12.95 -12.00 7.45
C LYS A 62 14.22 -11.27 7.01
N ARG A 63 15.30 -11.32 7.80
CA ARG A 63 16.59 -10.75 7.39
C ARG A 63 17.10 -11.47 6.14
N ASN A 64 16.91 -10.89 4.98
CA ASN A 64 17.57 -11.29 3.76
C ASN A 64 18.68 -10.28 3.43
N TYR A 65 19.84 -10.80 3.04
CA TYR A 65 21.03 -10.04 2.65
C TYR A 65 20.71 -8.98 1.59
N ARG A 66 21.22 -7.74 1.78
CA ARG A 66 21.16 -6.69 0.75
C ARG A 66 22.27 -6.93 -0.28
N GLY A 67 21.88 -7.38 -1.47
CA GLY A 67 22.79 -7.39 -2.62
C GLY A 67 22.91 -5.99 -3.25
N ASN A 68 24.12 -5.62 -3.68
CA ASN A 68 24.37 -4.38 -4.41
C ASN A 68 23.68 -4.42 -5.79
N VAL A 69 22.84 -3.42 -6.07
CA VAL A 69 22.18 -3.26 -7.38
C VAL A 69 23.15 -2.55 -8.32
N ARG A 70 23.59 -3.22 -9.40
CA ARG A 70 24.34 -2.58 -10.49
C ARG A 70 23.43 -1.62 -11.25
N ARG A 71 23.84 -0.33 -11.33
CA ARG A 71 23.18 0.71 -12.11
C ARG A 71 23.58 0.57 -13.58
N GLY A 72 22.65 0.17 -14.44
CA GLY A 72 22.80 0.25 -15.91
C GLY A 72 22.32 1.60 -16.42
N ALA A 73 22.94 2.12 -17.48
CA ALA A 73 22.48 3.32 -18.18
C ALA A 73 21.10 3.11 -18.79
N ASP A 74 20.20 4.05 -18.55
CA ASP A 74 18.77 3.91 -18.84
C ASP A 74 18.39 4.65 -20.12
N LYS A 75 18.01 3.89 -21.16
CA LYS A 75 17.36 4.40 -22.38
C LYS A 75 15.84 4.44 -22.20
N ARG A 76 15.33 5.25 -21.26
CA ARG A 76 13.89 5.40 -21.10
C ARG A 76 13.36 6.45 -22.07
N THR A 77 12.26 6.12 -22.74
CA THR A 77 11.46 7.08 -23.51
C THR A 77 10.95 8.15 -22.55
N THR A 78 11.17 9.42 -22.90
CA THR A 78 10.77 10.56 -22.08
C THR A 78 9.25 10.72 -22.13
N ILE A 79 8.61 10.95 -20.97
CA ILE A 79 7.20 11.32 -20.91
C ILE A 79 7.05 12.72 -21.52
N LYS A 80 6.05 12.90 -22.39
CA LYS A 80 5.78 14.19 -23.02
C LYS A 80 5.10 15.14 -22.02
N ASP A 81 5.62 16.35 -21.87
CA ASP A 81 5.09 17.44 -21.03
C ASP A 81 4.74 17.01 -19.58
N PRO A 82 5.67 16.39 -18.82
CA PRO A 82 5.42 15.98 -17.46
C PRO A 82 5.41 17.19 -16.52
N ILE A 83 4.39 17.29 -15.68
CA ILE A 83 4.40 18.23 -14.55
C ILE A 83 5.27 17.62 -13.45
N ARG A 84 6.33 18.32 -13.05
CA ARG A 84 7.29 17.80 -12.06
C ARG A 84 6.76 17.95 -10.64
N ILE A 85 7.30 17.13 -9.74
CA ILE A 85 6.93 17.13 -8.32
C ILE A 85 7.19 18.50 -7.67
N ASP A 86 8.13 19.27 -8.18
CA ASP A 86 8.44 20.64 -7.71
C ASP A 86 7.28 21.62 -7.90
N GLU A 87 6.40 21.36 -8.88
CA GLU A 87 5.19 22.14 -9.13
C GLU A 87 3.99 21.67 -8.29
N ARG A 88 4.18 20.62 -7.47
CA ARG A 88 3.15 20.09 -6.59
C ARG A 88 2.93 21.03 -5.42
N PRO A 89 1.67 21.35 -5.03
CA PRO A 89 1.40 22.18 -3.87
C PRO A 89 2.05 21.64 -2.60
N ASN A 90 2.64 22.52 -1.77
CA ASN A 90 3.32 22.15 -0.53
C ASN A 90 2.39 21.44 0.49
N GLU A 91 1.09 21.73 0.44
CA GLU A 91 0.06 21.09 1.27
C GLU A 91 0.03 19.56 1.11
N VAL A 92 0.48 19.05 -0.04
CA VAL A 92 0.55 17.60 -0.29
C VAL A 92 1.59 16.94 0.61
N ASP A 93 2.61 17.65 1.03
CA ASP A 93 3.70 17.10 1.84
C ASP A 93 3.34 16.99 3.33
N SER A 94 2.47 17.87 3.84
CA SER A 94 1.96 17.78 5.22
C SER A 94 1.10 16.55 5.45
N ARG A 95 0.47 16.00 4.40
CA ARG A 95 -0.46 14.87 4.45
C ARG A 95 -1.70 15.11 5.31
N GLU A 96 -2.04 16.36 5.55
CA GLU A 96 -3.21 16.77 6.32
C GLU A 96 -4.48 16.75 5.47
N ILE A 97 -4.33 17.11 4.18
CA ILE A 97 -5.44 17.16 3.24
C ILE A 97 -5.58 15.81 2.54
N PRO A 98 -6.70 15.08 2.72
CA PRO A 98 -6.97 13.85 1.99
C PRO A 98 -7.25 14.12 0.51
N GLY A 99 -7.00 13.11 -0.34
CA GLY A 99 -7.26 13.19 -1.78
C GLY A 99 -6.00 13.25 -2.63
N HIS A 100 -4.83 13.18 -2.01
CA HIS A 100 -3.54 13.10 -2.69
C HIS A 100 -3.03 11.67 -2.68
N TRP A 101 -2.82 11.12 -3.87
CA TRP A 101 -2.48 9.71 -4.08
C TRP A 101 -1.03 9.54 -4.56
N GLU A 102 -0.45 8.42 -4.24
CA GLU A 102 0.76 7.91 -4.87
C GLU A 102 0.42 6.67 -5.69
N GLY A 103 0.92 6.58 -6.91
CA GLY A 103 0.68 5.46 -7.82
C GLY A 103 1.97 4.77 -8.23
N ASP A 104 1.90 3.44 -8.49
CA ASP A 104 3.03 2.63 -8.94
C ASP A 104 2.56 1.33 -9.59
N LEU A 105 3.49 0.59 -10.22
CA LEU A 105 3.28 -0.76 -10.69
C LEU A 105 4.14 -1.76 -9.90
N ILE A 106 3.51 -2.84 -9.45
CA ILE A 106 4.24 -4.00 -8.93
C ILE A 106 4.37 -5.03 -10.05
N LEU A 107 5.59 -5.23 -10.53
CA LEU A 107 5.88 -6.16 -11.61
C LEU A 107 5.90 -7.61 -11.10
N GLY A 108 5.27 -8.51 -11.85
CA GLY A 108 5.26 -9.94 -11.60
C GLY A 108 6.47 -10.69 -12.17
N LYS A 109 6.31 -12.01 -12.30
CA LYS A 109 7.32 -12.91 -12.85
C LYS A 109 7.80 -12.41 -14.22
N ASN A 110 9.11 -12.40 -14.42
CA ASN A 110 9.78 -11.97 -15.66
C ASN A 110 9.34 -10.60 -16.20
N ARG A 111 8.66 -9.78 -15.40
CA ARG A 111 8.02 -8.51 -15.80
C ARG A 111 6.92 -8.68 -16.86
N GLU A 112 6.33 -9.85 -17.00
CA GLU A 112 5.26 -10.13 -17.98
C GLU A 112 3.89 -9.75 -17.46
N SER A 113 3.67 -9.79 -16.16
CA SER A 113 2.44 -9.37 -15.50
C SER A 113 2.69 -8.22 -14.54
N ALA A 114 1.64 -7.47 -14.19
CA ALA A 114 1.72 -6.38 -13.22
C ALA A 114 0.36 -6.13 -12.56
N ILE A 115 0.40 -5.53 -11.38
CA ILE A 115 -0.73 -4.86 -10.76
C ILE A 115 -0.38 -3.40 -10.53
N GLY A 116 -1.38 -2.51 -10.66
CA GLY A 116 -1.26 -1.13 -10.24
C GLY A 116 -1.55 -1.00 -8.74
N THR A 117 -0.92 -0.04 -8.10
CA THR A 117 -1.21 0.35 -6.72
C THR A 117 -1.49 1.83 -6.67
N LEU A 118 -2.56 2.20 -5.98
CA LEU A 118 -2.92 3.59 -5.68
C LEU A 118 -3.06 3.69 -4.16
N VAL A 119 -2.26 4.56 -3.54
CA VAL A 119 -2.26 4.73 -2.09
C VAL A 119 -2.57 6.18 -1.76
N GLU A 120 -3.63 6.41 -0.99
CA GLU A 120 -3.97 7.73 -0.47
C GLU A 120 -2.99 8.12 0.65
N ARG A 121 -2.42 9.32 0.57
CA ARG A 121 -1.26 9.74 1.38
C ARG A 121 -1.60 9.99 2.85
N SER A 122 -2.75 10.57 3.15
CA SER A 122 -3.22 10.87 4.50
C SER A 122 -3.67 9.60 5.23
N THR A 123 -4.60 8.88 4.62
CA THR A 123 -5.30 7.74 5.22
C THR A 123 -4.58 6.41 5.04
N ARG A 124 -3.55 6.35 4.17
CA ARG A 124 -2.86 5.12 3.77
C ARG A 124 -3.77 4.10 3.07
N PHE A 125 -4.95 4.54 2.63
CA PHE A 125 -5.90 3.67 1.95
C PHE A 125 -5.34 3.19 0.62
N LEU A 126 -5.40 1.88 0.40
CA LEU A 126 -4.84 1.19 -0.76
C LEU A 126 -5.94 0.74 -1.71
N ILE A 127 -5.73 0.96 -3.00
CA ILE A 127 -6.47 0.30 -4.08
C ILE A 127 -5.47 -0.52 -4.89
N ILE A 128 -5.70 -1.83 -4.99
CA ILE A 128 -4.96 -2.73 -5.90
C ILE A 128 -5.72 -2.80 -7.21
N VAL A 129 -5.06 -2.42 -8.29
CA VAL A 129 -5.67 -2.33 -9.62
C VAL A 129 -5.18 -3.49 -10.49
N PRO A 130 -6.04 -4.47 -10.82
CA PRO A 130 -5.69 -5.53 -11.76
C PRO A 130 -5.40 -4.96 -13.15
N LEU A 131 -4.31 -5.37 -13.76
CA LEU A 131 -3.91 -4.95 -15.10
C LEU A 131 -3.91 -6.15 -16.05
N LYS A 132 -4.48 -5.97 -17.25
CA LYS A 132 -4.38 -6.96 -18.33
C LYS A 132 -3.05 -6.83 -19.09
N LYS A 133 -2.57 -5.60 -19.23
CA LYS A 133 -1.31 -5.21 -19.86
C LYS A 133 -0.74 -4.01 -19.13
N ARG A 134 0.56 -3.79 -19.25
CA ARG A 134 1.26 -2.66 -18.61
C ARG A 134 1.56 -1.51 -19.59
N ASP A 135 0.90 -1.49 -20.76
CA ASP A 135 0.98 -0.33 -21.65
C ASP A 135 0.21 0.87 -21.10
N ALA A 136 0.57 2.07 -21.55
CA ALA A 136 0.03 3.32 -21.04
C ALA A 136 -1.52 3.40 -21.17
N THR A 137 -2.11 2.82 -22.22
CA THR A 137 -3.55 2.83 -22.42
C THR A 137 -4.26 1.94 -21.40
N SER A 138 -3.72 0.74 -21.16
CA SER A 138 -4.28 -0.22 -20.20
C SER A 138 -4.19 0.31 -18.77
N VAL A 139 -3.04 0.88 -18.38
CA VAL A 139 -2.84 1.47 -17.05
C VAL A 139 -3.78 2.66 -16.85
N ARG A 140 -3.81 3.59 -17.80
CA ARG A 140 -4.73 4.75 -17.75
C ARG A 140 -6.18 4.33 -17.54
N LYS A 141 -6.71 3.43 -18.39
CA LYS A 141 -8.11 2.97 -18.29
C LYS A 141 -8.40 2.26 -16.96
N ALA A 142 -7.45 1.47 -16.47
CA ALA A 142 -7.60 0.76 -15.20
C ALA A 142 -7.62 1.72 -14.00
N PHE A 143 -6.75 2.74 -14.01
CA PHE A 143 -6.72 3.77 -12.96
C PHE A 143 -7.94 4.69 -13.02
N GLU A 144 -8.39 5.11 -14.22
CA GLU A 144 -9.65 5.85 -14.39
C GLU A 144 -10.83 5.09 -13.76
N LYS A 145 -10.90 3.77 -14.01
CA LYS A 145 -11.93 2.92 -13.43
C LYS A 145 -11.82 2.83 -11.90
N ALA A 146 -10.60 2.71 -11.37
CA ALA A 146 -10.38 2.63 -9.92
C ALA A 146 -10.81 3.92 -9.19
N PHE A 147 -10.66 5.08 -9.85
CA PHE A 147 -11.08 6.36 -9.29
C PHE A 147 -12.57 6.69 -9.52
N LYS A 148 -13.32 5.89 -10.28
CA LYS A 148 -14.70 6.21 -10.64
C LYS A 148 -15.58 6.46 -9.42
N ASP A 149 -15.49 5.57 -8.44
CA ASP A 149 -16.35 5.56 -7.25
C ASP A 149 -15.76 6.36 -6.07
N ILE A 150 -14.58 6.97 -6.25
CA ILE A 150 -13.97 7.85 -5.24
C ILE A 150 -14.64 9.24 -5.30
N PRO A 151 -15.05 9.83 -4.18
CA PRO A 151 -15.63 11.18 -4.14
C PRO A 151 -14.68 12.25 -4.70
N LYS A 152 -15.24 13.32 -5.27
CA LYS A 152 -14.44 14.38 -5.93
C LYS A 152 -13.40 15.02 -5.00
N HIS A 153 -13.75 15.27 -3.74
CA HIS A 153 -12.86 15.88 -2.75
C HIS A 153 -11.68 14.98 -2.35
N LEU A 154 -11.78 13.68 -2.63
CA LEU A 154 -10.70 12.70 -2.43
C LEU A 154 -9.96 12.39 -3.74
N LYS A 155 -10.09 13.22 -4.78
CA LYS A 155 -9.47 13.08 -6.10
C LYS A 155 -8.71 14.33 -6.51
N LEU A 156 -7.71 14.76 -5.74
CA LEU A 156 -6.99 16.01 -5.96
C LEU A 156 -5.76 15.82 -6.86
N SER A 157 -4.86 14.94 -6.49
CA SER A 157 -3.64 14.68 -7.28
C SER A 157 -3.18 13.23 -7.20
N LEU A 158 -2.37 12.84 -8.18
CA LEU A 158 -1.67 11.57 -8.24
C LEU A 158 -0.18 11.84 -8.46
N THR A 159 0.68 11.41 -7.54
CA THR A 159 2.14 11.41 -7.75
C THR A 159 2.56 10.06 -8.29
N TYR A 160 3.25 10.05 -9.42
CA TYR A 160 3.73 8.84 -10.10
C TYR A 160 5.25 8.89 -10.29
N ASP A 161 5.88 7.75 -10.59
CA ASP A 161 7.27 7.77 -11.02
C ASP A 161 7.37 8.22 -12.50
N ASN A 162 8.60 8.31 -12.99
CA ASN A 162 8.84 8.70 -14.37
C ASN A 162 8.68 7.52 -15.36
N GLY A 163 7.77 6.57 -15.05
CA GLY A 163 7.50 5.39 -15.87
C GLY A 163 6.64 5.69 -17.10
N THR A 164 7.02 5.12 -18.24
CA THR A 164 6.33 5.32 -19.54
C THR A 164 4.90 4.77 -19.55
N GLU A 165 4.54 3.92 -18.60
CA GLU A 165 3.18 3.41 -18.42
C GLU A 165 2.19 4.52 -18.04
N MET A 166 2.67 5.69 -17.58
CA MET A 166 1.85 6.87 -17.32
C MET A 166 1.97 7.95 -18.42
N ALA A 167 2.48 7.59 -19.59
CA ALA A 167 2.64 8.52 -20.73
C ALA A 167 1.31 9.15 -21.20
N GLN A 168 0.16 8.56 -20.89
CA GLN A 168 -1.16 9.14 -21.21
C GLN A 168 -1.75 9.96 -20.04
N HIS A 169 -0.90 10.53 -19.15
CA HIS A 169 -1.32 11.32 -17.99
C HIS A 169 -2.22 12.52 -18.35
N GLY A 170 -1.99 13.18 -19.48
CA GLY A 170 -2.83 14.30 -19.93
C GLY A 170 -4.28 13.87 -20.20
N ILE A 171 -4.48 12.69 -20.84
CA ILE A 171 -5.82 12.12 -21.06
C ILE A 171 -6.44 11.69 -19.73
N PHE A 172 -5.65 11.05 -18.85
CA PHE A 172 -6.09 10.67 -17.50
C PHE A 172 -6.57 11.90 -16.71
N THR A 173 -5.80 12.99 -16.70
CA THR A 173 -6.17 14.24 -16.02
C THR A 173 -7.45 14.84 -16.60
N LYS A 174 -7.58 14.84 -17.95
CA LYS A 174 -8.80 15.34 -18.62
C LYS A 174 -10.05 14.57 -18.18
N ASN A 175 -9.95 13.23 -18.09
CA ASN A 175 -11.07 12.35 -17.78
C ASN A 175 -11.42 12.32 -16.28
N THR A 176 -10.42 12.34 -15.41
CA THR A 176 -10.61 12.17 -13.95
C THR A 176 -10.64 13.48 -13.18
N LYS A 177 -10.09 14.57 -13.76
CA LYS A 177 -9.79 15.85 -13.11
C LYS A 177 -8.69 15.76 -12.04
N ILE A 178 -7.98 14.66 -11.96
CA ILE A 178 -6.85 14.45 -11.05
C ILE A 178 -5.58 14.98 -11.73
N LYS A 179 -4.86 15.90 -11.09
CA LYS A 179 -3.54 16.37 -11.57
C LYS A 179 -2.49 15.29 -11.33
N VAL A 180 -1.67 14.99 -12.34
CA VAL A 180 -0.58 14.02 -12.23
C VAL A 180 0.75 14.74 -12.11
N TYR A 181 1.51 14.43 -11.05
CA TYR A 181 2.86 14.93 -10.81
C TYR A 181 3.86 13.80 -10.92
N PHE A 182 5.01 14.07 -11.51
CA PHE A 182 6.06 13.07 -11.71
C PHE A 182 7.22 13.31 -10.76
N ALA A 183 7.57 12.30 -10.00
CA ALA A 183 8.76 12.26 -9.17
C ALA A 183 10.04 12.37 -10.04
N HIS A 184 11.14 12.83 -9.42
CA HIS A 184 12.42 12.84 -10.10
C HIS A 184 12.92 11.41 -10.39
N PRO A 185 13.67 11.23 -11.47
CA PRO A 185 14.32 9.96 -11.73
C PRO A 185 15.19 9.54 -10.53
N TYR A 186 15.12 8.25 -10.16
CA TYR A 186 15.90 7.68 -9.05
C TYR A 186 15.62 8.26 -7.65
N SER A 187 14.48 8.91 -7.44
CA SER A 187 14.08 9.54 -6.18
C SER A 187 12.93 8.80 -5.47
N PRO A 188 13.13 7.55 -5.00
CA PRO A 188 12.07 6.77 -4.36
C PRO A 188 11.54 7.43 -3.07
N TRP A 189 12.38 8.23 -2.39
CA TRP A 189 11.99 8.96 -1.18
C TRP A 189 10.88 10.00 -1.40
N GLU A 190 10.61 10.39 -2.64
CA GLU A 190 9.52 11.30 -3.00
C GLU A 190 8.13 10.60 -2.99
N ARG A 191 8.12 9.24 -2.98
CA ARG A 191 6.91 8.40 -2.91
C ARG A 191 6.98 7.35 -1.80
N PRO A 192 7.29 7.75 -0.55
CA PRO A 192 7.56 6.82 0.54
C PRO A 192 6.32 6.02 0.96
N THR A 193 5.12 6.56 0.74
CA THR A 193 3.87 5.88 1.10
C THR A 193 3.64 4.66 0.22
N ASN A 194 3.86 4.82 -1.08
CA ASN A 194 3.68 3.74 -2.04
C ASN A 194 4.77 2.68 -1.88
N GLU A 195 6.04 3.09 -1.74
CA GLU A 195 7.15 2.16 -1.54
C GLU A 195 6.93 1.27 -0.31
N ASN A 196 6.54 1.87 0.83
CA ASN A 196 6.21 1.10 2.03
C ASN A 196 5.03 0.14 1.81
N THR A 197 3.98 0.59 1.12
CA THR A 197 2.78 -0.22 0.86
C THR A 197 3.09 -1.35 -0.12
N ASN A 198 3.89 -1.09 -1.16
CA ASN A 198 4.36 -2.13 -2.08
C ASN A 198 5.17 -3.21 -1.35
N GLY A 199 5.97 -2.82 -0.34
CA GLY A 199 6.64 -3.76 0.55
C GLY A 199 5.66 -4.66 1.31
N LEU A 200 4.55 -4.11 1.81
CA LEU A 200 3.50 -4.90 2.48
C LEU A 200 2.76 -5.84 1.52
N ILE A 201 2.51 -5.41 0.29
CA ILE A 201 1.89 -6.27 -0.75
C ILE A 201 2.83 -7.43 -1.10
N ARG A 202 4.14 -7.21 -1.07
CA ARG A 202 5.15 -8.25 -1.32
C ARG A 202 5.23 -9.32 -0.23
N ASP A 203 4.71 -9.06 0.96
CA ASP A 203 4.56 -10.10 2.00
C ASP A 203 3.52 -11.15 1.59
N TYR A 204 2.50 -10.75 0.80
CA TYR A 204 1.47 -11.66 0.25
C TYR A 204 1.82 -12.20 -1.14
N PHE A 205 2.42 -11.36 -1.97
CA PHE A 205 2.82 -11.68 -3.34
C PHE A 205 4.33 -11.50 -3.51
N PRO A 206 5.15 -12.49 -3.15
CA PRO A 206 6.61 -12.41 -3.23
C PRO A 206 7.11 -12.08 -4.64
N LYS A 207 8.38 -11.70 -4.77
CA LYS A 207 9.02 -11.55 -6.07
C LYS A 207 8.93 -12.86 -6.86
N GLY A 208 8.54 -12.76 -8.13
CA GLY A 208 8.32 -13.94 -8.98
C GLY A 208 6.85 -14.41 -9.03
N THR A 209 5.94 -13.81 -8.26
CA THR A 209 4.50 -14.07 -8.41
C THR A 209 4.03 -13.69 -9.82
N ASP A 210 3.29 -14.57 -10.48
CA ASP A 210 2.60 -14.24 -11.73
C ASP A 210 1.21 -13.70 -11.43
N PHE A 211 1.01 -12.40 -11.65
CA PHE A 211 -0.27 -11.74 -11.39
C PHE A 211 -1.37 -12.13 -12.37
N ASN A 212 -1.04 -12.73 -13.52
CA ASN A 212 -2.05 -13.22 -14.46
C ASN A 212 -2.80 -14.44 -13.92
N LEU A 213 -2.18 -15.20 -13.00
CA LEU A 213 -2.79 -16.37 -12.37
C LEU A 213 -3.66 -16.01 -11.17
N LEU A 214 -3.61 -14.76 -10.71
CA LEU A 214 -4.39 -14.32 -9.56
C LEU A 214 -5.79 -13.87 -9.98
N THR A 215 -6.77 -14.32 -9.22
CA THR A 215 -8.16 -13.87 -9.38
C THR A 215 -8.34 -12.47 -8.79
N LYS A 216 -9.34 -11.74 -9.27
CA LYS A 216 -9.73 -10.45 -8.66
C LYS A 216 -10.07 -10.59 -7.18
N LYS A 217 -10.65 -11.74 -6.78
CA LYS A 217 -10.98 -12.04 -5.39
C LYS A 217 -9.74 -12.07 -4.51
N GLN A 218 -8.70 -12.79 -4.92
CA GLN A 218 -7.42 -12.85 -4.18
C GLN A 218 -6.76 -11.47 -4.03
N LEU A 219 -6.77 -10.65 -5.08
CA LEU A 219 -6.25 -9.27 -5.01
C LEU A 219 -7.08 -8.42 -4.06
N SER A 220 -8.42 -8.54 -4.10
CA SER A 220 -9.33 -7.83 -3.21
C SER A 220 -9.18 -8.27 -1.75
N GLU A 221 -8.95 -9.55 -1.48
CA GLU A 221 -8.70 -10.07 -0.14
C GLU A 221 -7.45 -9.45 0.48
N VAL A 222 -6.34 -9.38 -0.28
CA VAL A 222 -5.10 -8.73 0.19
C VAL A 222 -5.31 -7.23 0.40
N GLN A 223 -5.99 -6.56 -0.53
CA GLN A 223 -6.35 -5.14 -0.38
C GLN A 223 -7.13 -4.90 0.93
N ASN A 224 -8.15 -5.71 1.18
CA ASN A 224 -8.99 -5.59 2.38
C ASN A 224 -8.19 -5.86 3.66
N GLN A 225 -7.35 -6.90 3.68
CA GLN A 225 -6.48 -7.18 4.83
C GLN A 225 -5.54 -6.00 5.12
N LEU A 226 -4.93 -5.40 4.09
CA LEU A 226 -4.04 -4.26 4.24
C LEU A 226 -4.77 -2.98 4.66
N ASN A 227 -6.00 -2.77 4.20
CA ASN A 227 -6.83 -1.62 4.57
C ASN A 227 -7.45 -1.75 5.97
N GLN A 228 -7.63 -2.97 6.47
CA GLN A 228 -8.09 -3.22 7.84
C GLN A 228 -6.94 -3.25 8.86
N ARG A 229 -5.69 -3.34 8.40
CA ARG A 229 -4.52 -3.46 9.25
C ARG A 229 -4.18 -2.12 9.93
N PRO A 230 -4.09 -2.06 11.27
CA PRO A 230 -3.72 -0.84 11.99
C PRO A 230 -2.39 -0.25 11.53
N ARG A 231 -2.30 1.07 11.49
CA ARG A 231 -1.08 1.78 11.11
C ARG A 231 -0.60 2.68 12.23
N LYS A 232 0.66 2.55 12.65
CA LYS A 232 1.26 3.43 13.66
C LYS A 232 1.13 4.91 13.28
N THR A 233 1.27 5.22 12.00
CA THR A 233 1.13 6.60 11.46
C THR A 233 -0.30 7.13 11.48
N LEU A 234 -1.29 6.31 11.80
CA LEU A 234 -2.70 6.64 11.99
C LEU A 234 -3.14 6.37 13.43
N GLU A 235 -2.21 6.47 14.38
CA GLU A 235 -2.48 6.20 15.81
C GLU A 235 -3.12 4.81 16.04
N TYR A 236 -2.64 3.83 15.25
CA TYR A 236 -3.15 2.46 15.21
C TYR A 236 -4.59 2.30 14.71
N GLU A 237 -5.16 3.32 14.09
CA GLU A 237 -6.35 3.12 13.28
C GLU A 237 -6.03 2.41 11.95
N SER A 238 -7.09 1.82 11.36
CA SER A 238 -6.98 1.21 10.04
C SER A 238 -7.19 2.24 8.92
N PRO A 239 -6.52 2.10 7.78
CA PRO A 239 -6.79 2.91 6.59
C PRO A 239 -8.27 2.95 6.20
N LEU A 240 -8.97 1.81 6.33
CA LEU A 240 -10.39 1.71 6.02
C LEU A 240 -11.23 2.61 6.93
N ASN A 241 -11.01 2.55 8.25
CA ASN A 241 -11.76 3.38 9.21
C ASN A 241 -11.48 4.87 8.98
N THR A 242 -10.21 5.21 8.75
CA THR A 242 -9.80 6.60 8.52
C THR A 242 -10.45 7.18 7.27
N ILE A 243 -10.43 6.48 6.14
CA ILE A 243 -11.05 6.97 4.91
C ILE A 243 -12.57 6.98 4.99
N SER A 244 -13.18 5.98 5.64
CA SER A 244 -14.64 5.89 5.78
C SER A 244 -15.23 7.09 6.52
N ARG A 245 -14.53 7.62 7.54
CA ARG A 245 -14.96 8.86 8.22
C ARG A 245 -14.99 10.07 7.28
N LEU A 246 -14.10 10.13 6.30
CA LEU A 246 -14.07 11.21 5.31
C LEU A 246 -15.23 11.10 4.31
N TYR A 247 -15.66 9.87 3.98
CA TYR A 247 -16.84 9.66 3.15
C TYR A 247 -18.13 10.09 3.85
N ILE A 248 -18.22 9.88 5.18
CA ILE A 248 -19.42 10.21 5.97
C ILE A 248 -19.53 11.72 6.23
N LYS A 249 -18.42 12.41 6.53
CA LYS A 249 -18.42 13.84 6.86
C LYS A 249 -19.05 14.75 5.79
N GLN A 250 -19.02 14.35 4.52
CA GLN A 250 -19.61 15.14 3.44
C GLN A 250 -21.10 14.87 3.18
N ASN A 251 -21.66 13.77 3.68
CA ASN A 251 -23.09 13.50 3.57
C ASN A 251 -23.90 14.19 4.69
N LEU A 252 -23.22 14.94 5.58
CA LEU A 252 -23.81 15.65 6.72
C LEU A 252 -23.76 17.18 6.58
N ILE A 253 -23.30 17.70 5.43
CA ILE A 253 -23.31 19.12 5.06
C ILE A 253 -24.12 19.29 3.78
#